data_6fb4dd9efea1575f336bfda5a69c3574
#
_entry.id   6fb4dd9efea1575f336bfda5a69c3574
#
_cell.length_a   1.000
_cell.length_b   1.000
_cell.length_c   1.000
_cell.angle_alpha   90.00
_cell.angle_beta   90.00
_cell.angle_gamma   90.00
#
_symmetry.space_group_name_H-M   'P 1'
#
loop_
_entity.id
_entity.type
_entity.pdbx_description
1 polymer ?
#
loop_
_entity_poly.entity_id
_entity_poly.type
_entity_poly.pdbx_seq_one_letter_code
_entity_poly.pdbx_strand_id
1 'polypeptide(L)'
;MKVIFDCDNTMGIPRKEVDDGLTLLYLLGRSDIELLGVTTTFGNGSADAAYTQTRRLLYDVGRADIPVYRGADRRGAPPTPAAQFLAETVAAHPGEIALLATGPLGNLRAAAELDPEFIGNVQHIACMGGYLHALRIGYRTFPELNLSGDPEGAWLVLNAPSHGCSVTLMNAHVCLQAPFRWRDLRSVRHWGSPVRKILRTWLVAFGWLYCGVPEFYLWDLLPAVYLSYPALFEENLVRMQSTVEDLESGTLKPVEVTDEPAINMPARILDPERFKAILMEAWARVTFESYTFVE
;
A
#
# COMPACT_ATOMS: atom_id res chain seq x y z
N MET A 1 4.17 -10.73 -13.47
CA MET A 1 2.98 -9.88 -13.26
C MET A 1 3.40 -8.43 -13.39
N LYS A 2 2.70 -7.63 -14.22
CA LYS A 2 2.92 -6.18 -14.32
C LYS A 2 2.21 -5.47 -13.17
N VAL A 3 2.93 -4.59 -12.45
CA VAL A 3 2.39 -3.88 -11.28
C VAL A 3 2.68 -2.39 -11.41
N ILE A 4 1.70 -1.56 -11.06
CA ILE A 4 1.90 -0.14 -10.74
C ILE A 4 1.65 0.01 -9.24
N PHE A 5 2.54 0.71 -8.54
CA PHE A 5 2.45 0.95 -7.10
C PHE A 5 2.03 2.39 -6.82
N ASP A 6 0.85 2.58 -6.21
CA ASP A 6 0.32 3.87 -5.76
C ASP A 6 0.46 3.98 -4.25
N CYS A 7 1.25 4.97 -3.75
CA CYS A 7 1.67 5.03 -2.36
C CYS A 7 1.86 6.45 -1.82
N ASP A 8 1.90 6.60 -0.50
CA ASP A 8 2.20 7.87 0.17
C ASP A 8 3.50 7.81 1.00
N ASN A 9 4.52 7.15 0.43
CA ASN A 9 5.80 6.81 1.04
C ASN A 9 6.51 7.98 1.73
N THR A 10 6.77 7.81 3.02
CA THR A 10 7.51 8.76 3.86
C THR A 10 8.77 8.17 4.49
N MET A 11 9.19 6.96 4.07
CA MET A 11 10.41 6.33 4.59
C MET A 11 11.62 7.23 4.38
N GLY A 12 12.34 7.52 5.46
CA GLY A 12 13.48 8.44 5.47
C GLY A 12 13.17 9.76 6.18
N ILE A 13 11.92 10.18 6.24
CA ILE A 13 11.53 11.37 7.00
C ILE A 13 11.50 11.01 8.50
N PRO A 14 12.14 11.80 9.38
CA PRO A 14 12.19 11.50 10.80
C PRO A 14 10.80 11.33 11.42
N ARG A 15 10.59 10.22 12.15
CA ARG A 15 9.34 9.89 12.87
C ARG A 15 8.11 9.72 11.98
N LYS A 16 8.33 9.45 10.69
CA LYS A 16 7.27 9.08 9.75
C LYS A 16 7.27 7.59 9.49
N GLU A 17 6.18 7.11 8.95
CA GLU A 17 5.95 5.72 8.60
C GLU A 17 6.95 5.22 7.55
N VAL A 18 7.18 3.90 7.52
CA VAL A 18 8.25 3.29 6.72
C VAL A 18 7.78 2.15 5.83
N ASP A 19 6.53 1.71 5.97
CA ASP A 19 6.05 0.47 5.36
C ASP A 19 5.81 0.57 3.86
N ASP A 20 5.40 1.71 3.31
CA ASP A 20 5.44 1.95 1.86
C ASP A 20 6.84 1.75 1.27
N GLY A 21 7.86 2.32 1.94
CA GLY A 21 9.25 2.13 1.51
C GLY A 21 9.69 0.68 1.60
N LEU A 22 9.31 -0.03 2.66
CA LEU A 22 9.56 -1.46 2.81
C LEU A 22 8.80 -2.28 1.75
N THR A 23 7.61 -1.85 1.37
CA THR A 23 6.80 -2.42 0.30
C THR A 23 7.47 -2.23 -1.06
N LEU A 24 7.98 -1.05 -1.35
CA LEU A 24 8.76 -0.80 -2.57
C LEU A 24 10.00 -1.71 -2.63
N LEU A 25 10.74 -1.83 -1.53
CA LEU A 25 11.90 -2.73 -1.46
C LEU A 25 11.49 -4.20 -1.62
N TYR A 26 10.30 -4.60 -1.14
CA TYR A 26 9.76 -5.93 -1.39
C TYR A 26 9.50 -6.16 -2.88
N LEU A 27 8.79 -5.25 -3.55
CA LEU A 27 8.50 -5.35 -4.98
C LEU A 27 9.78 -5.46 -5.81
N LEU A 28 10.81 -4.66 -5.50
CA LEU A 28 12.10 -4.69 -6.18
C LEU A 28 12.88 -6.00 -5.97
N GLY A 29 12.68 -6.67 -4.85
CA GLY A 29 13.29 -7.96 -4.55
C GLY A 29 12.58 -9.15 -5.20
N ARG A 30 11.45 -8.93 -5.89
CA ARG A 30 10.65 -9.98 -6.55
C ARG A 30 11.01 -10.13 -8.02
N SER A 31 11.29 -11.35 -8.46
CA SER A 31 11.57 -11.67 -9.88
C SER A 31 10.31 -11.97 -10.70
N ASP A 32 9.18 -12.22 -10.04
CA ASP A 32 7.88 -12.47 -10.64
C ASP A 32 7.03 -11.20 -10.81
N ILE A 33 7.54 -10.05 -10.32
CA ILE A 33 6.90 -8.72 -10.42
C ILE A 33 7.73 -7.83 -11.35
N GLU A 34 7.06 -7.26 -12.34
CA GLU A 34 7.56 -6.19 -13.19
C GLU A 34 6.92 -4.88 -12.73
N LEU A 35 7.68 -4.05 -12.00
CA LEU A 35 7.21 -2.75 -11.53
C LEU A 35 7.31 -1.73 -12.66
N LEU A 36 6.16 -1.37 -13.26
CA LEU A 36 6.09 -0.45 -14.40
C LEU A 36 6.31 1.01 -14.02
N GLY A 37 6.00 1.36 -12.79
CA GLY A 37 6.17 2.70 -12.24
C GLY A 37 5.55 2.82 -10.87
N VAL A 38 5.83 3.96 -10.22
CA VAL A 38 5.26 4.32 -8.93
C VAL A 38 4.50 5.64 -9.07
N THR A 39 3.27 5.66 -8.62
CA THR A 39 2.48 6.89 -8.45
C THR A 39 2.45 7.26 -6.98
N THR A 40 2.53 8.55 -6.66
CA THR A 40 2.56 9.00 -5.28
C THR A 40 1.37 9.89 -4.96
N THR A 41 0.94 9.88 -3.72
CA THR A 41 -0.19 10.70 -3.24
C THR A 41 0.16 11.35 -1.89
N PHE A 42 -0.70 12.24 -1.41
CA PHE A 42 -0.66 12.70 -0.02
C PHE A 42 -1.17 11.60 0.92
N GLY A 43 -0.98 11.75 2.23
CA GLY A 43 -1.45 10.83 3.26
C GLY A 43 -0.54 10.92 4.49
N ASN A 44 0.40 10.00 4.66
CA ASN A 44 1.43 10.04 5.71
C ASN A 44 2.29 11.31 5.65
N GLY A 45 2.39 11.93 4.47
CA GLY A 45 3.06 13.20 4.22
C GLY A 45 2.38 14.01 3.13
N SER A 46 3.04 15.08 2.67
CA SER A 46 2.60 15.78 1.47
C SER A 46 2.93 14.97 0.21
N ALA A 47 2.20 15.19 -0.87
CA ALA A 47 2.50 14.56 -2.16
C ALA A 47 3.94 14.84 -2.64
N ASP A 48 4.48 16.03 -2.37
CA ASP A 48 5.88 16.38 -2.70
C ASP A 48 6.87 15.56 -1.86
N ALA A 49 6.58 15.34 -0.58
CA ALA A 49 7.40 14.52 0.29
C ALA A 49 7.39 13.05 -0.17
N ALA A 50 6.22 12.48 -0.43
CA ALA A 50 6.09 11.11 -0.94
C ALA A 50 6.83 10.94 -2.28
N TYR A 51 6.64 11.86 -3.22
CA TYR A 51 7.34 11.87 -4.50
C TYR A 51 8.86 11.91 -4.35
N THR A 52 9.36 12.84 -3.52
CA THR A 52 10.80 13.03 -3.32
C THR A 52 11.43 11.81 -2.66
N GLN A 53 10.81 11.29 -1.61
CA GLN A 53 11.34 10.13 -0.88
C GLN A 53 11.33 8.86 -1.73
N THR A 54 10.29 8.65 -2.52
CA THR A 54 10.21 7.49 -3.43
C THR A 54 11.33 7.54 -4.48
N ARG A 55 11.55 8.70 -5.10
CA ARG A 55 12.65 8.86 -6.07
C ARG A 55 14.03 8.67 -5.46
N ARG A 56 14.26 9.21 -4.27
CA ARG A 56 15.53 9.03 -3.55
C ARG A 56 15.76 7.58 -3.20
N LEU A 57 14.73 6.89 -2.69
CA LEU A 57 14.82 5.47 -2.35
C LEU A 57 15.17 4.61 -3.58
N LEU A 58 14.50 4.84 -4.72
CA LEU A 58 14.81 4.15 -5.98
C LEU A 58 16.24 4.44 -6.46
N TYR A 59 16.68 5.70 -6.37
CA TYR A 59 18.05 6.06 -6.71
C TYR A 59 19.05 5.32 -5.81
N ASP A 60 18.81 5.29 -4.52
CA ASP A 60 19.72 4.69 -3.52
C ASP A 60 19.86 3.16 -3.65
N VAL A 61 18.89 2.51 -4.29
CA VAL A 61 18.93 1.07 -4.58
C VAL A 61 19.27 0.75 -6.03
N GLY A 62 19.79 1.73 -6.79
CA GLY A 62 20.21 1.54 -8.18
C GLY A 62 19.05 1.33 -9.18
N ARG A 63 17.82 1.77 -8.85
CA ARG A 63 16.63 1.59 -9.67
C ARG A 63 15.98 2.92 -10.08
N ALA A 64 16.80 3.92 -10.37
CA ALA A 64 16.34 5.20 -10.92
C ALA A 64 15.71 5.10 -12.34
N ASP A 65 15.80 3.92 -12.97
CA ASP A 65 15.13 3.56 -14.23
C ASP A 65 13.60 3.48 -14.07
N ILE A 66 13.10 3.19 -12.87
CA ILE A 66 11.66 3.09 -12.62
C ILE A 66 11.06 4.51 -12.50
N PRO A 67 10.08 4.86 -13.34
CA PRO A 67 9.47 6.19 -13.31
C PRO A 67 8.61 6.39 -12.06
N VAL A 68 8.67 7.62 -11.53
CA VAL A 68 7.83 8.04 -10.41
C VAL A 68 7.01 9.25 -10.85
N TYR A 69 5.70 9.20 -10.61
CA TYR A 69 4.77 10.27 -10.98
C TYR A 69 4.14 10.89 -9.73
N ARG A 70 4.22 12.21 -9.65
CA ARG A 70 3.59 12.97 -8.59
C ARG A 70 2.08 13.00 -8.81
N GLY A 71 1.32 12.62 -7.80
CA GLY A 71 -0.14 12.56 -7.84
C GLY A 71 -0.82 13.59 -6.96
N ALA A 72 -2.00 13.23 -6.48
CA ALA A 72 -2.90 14.08 -5.71
C ALA A 72 -2.22 14.66 -4.47
N ASP A 73 -2.45 15.94 -4.22
CA ASP A 73 -1.95 16.68 -3.05
C ASP A 73 -3.04 16.88 -1.96
N ARG A 74 -4.28 16.52 -2.28
CA ARG A 74 -5.46 16.60 -1.41
C ARG A 74 -6.62 15.78 -1.98
N ARG A 75 -7.62 15.54 -1.15
CA ARG A 75 -8.93 15.00 -1.57
C ARG A 75 -9.52 15.83 -2.72
N GLY A 76 -10.09 15.14 -3.69
CA GLY A 76 -10.75 15.79 -4.84
C GLY A 76 -9.80 16.58 -5.76
N ALA A 77 -8.49 16.29 -5.72
CA ALA A 77 -7.56 16.91 -6.63
C ALA A 77 -7.90 16.60 -8.09
N PRO A 78 -7.71 17.57 -9.02
CA PRO A 78 -7.89 17.31 -10.45
C PRO A 78 -6.86 16.27 -10.94
N PRO A 79 -7.03 15.72 -12.16
CA PRO A 79 -6.08 14.78 -12.73
C PRO A 79 -4.65 15.33 -12.73
N THR A 80 -3.72 14.47 -12.32
CA THR A 80 -2.30 14.75 -12.12
C THR A 80 -1.47 13.90 -13.08
N PRO A 81 -0.14 14.11 -13.20
CA PRO A 81 0.73 13.21 -13.95
C PRO A 81 0.61 11.73 -13.51
N ALA A 82 0.35 11.46 -12.23
CA ALA A 82 0.10 10.10 -11.74
C ALA A 82 -1.19 9.52 -12.32
N ALA A 83 -2.30 10.27 -12.29
CA ALA A 83 -3.57 9.84 -12.86
C ALA A 83 -3.48 9.61 -14.37
N GLN A 84 -2.77 10.49 -15.08
CA GLN A 84 -2.54 10.34 -16.51
C GLN A 84 -1.72 9.06 -16.82
N PHE A 85 -0.63 8.84 -16.09
CA PHE A 85 0.17 7.63 -16.25
C PHE A 85 -0.64 6.35 -15.99
N LEU A 86 -1.46 6.34 -14.94
CA LEU A 86 -2.35 5.22 -14.63
C LEU A 86 -3.31 4.94 -15.81
N ALA A 87 -4.05 5.96 -16.26
CA ALA A 87 -5.03 5.82 -17.33
C ALA A 87 -4.38 5.34 -18.64
N GLU A 88 -3.30 6.01 -19.10
CA GLU A 88 -2.62 5.67 -20.34
C GLU A 88 -1.98 4.27 -20.31
N THR A 89 -1.37 3.90 -19.17
CA THR A 89 -0.68 2.60 -19.05
C THR A 89 -1.68 1.45 -18.99
N VAL A 90 -2.77 1.60 -18.26
CA VAL A 90 -3.83 0.58 -18.18
C VAL A 90 -4.54 0.44 -19.52
N ALA A 91 -4.86 1.54 -20.20
CA ALA A 91 -5.45 1.50 -21.54
C ALA A 91 -4.54 0.82 -22.59
N ALA A 92 -3.22 0.96 -22.45
CA ALA A 92 -2.26 0.28 -23.34
C ALA A 92 -2.10 -1.21 -23.06
N HIS A 93 -2.52 -1.69 -21.87
CA HIS A 93 -2.36 -3.07 -21.42
C HIS A 93 -3.65 -3.58 -20.70
N PRO A 94 -4.80 -3.60 -21.39
CA PRO A 94 -6.08 -3.94 -20.75
C PRO A 94 -6.07 -5.37 -20.19
N GLY A 95 -6.44 -5.51 -18.93
CA GLY A 95 -6.49 -6.80 -18.22
C GLY A 95 -5.14 -7.41 -17.83
N GLU A 96 -4.02 -6.67 -17.98
CA GLU A 96 -2.68 -7.20 -17.69
C GLU A 96 -2.04 -6.58 -16.44
N ILE A 97 -2.54 -5.44 -15.95
CA ILE A 97 -1.91 -4.66 -14.89
C ILE A 97 -2.63 -4.86 -13.57
N ALA A 98 -1.88 -5.22 -12.53
CA ALA A 98 -2.32 -5.13 -11.15
C ALA A 98 -1.93 -3.77 -10.56
N LEU A 99 -2.85 -3.13 -9.86
CA LEU A 99 -2.60 -1.93 -9.07
C LEU A 99 -2.42 -2.30 -7.60
N LEU A 100 -1.31 -1.91 -7.03
CA LEU A 100 -1.08 -1.95 -5.59
C LEU A 100 -1.28 -0.55 -5.05
N ALA A 101 -2.30 -0.33 -4.21
CA ALA A 101 -2.66 0.99 -3.70
C ALA A 101 -2.66 1.00 -2.16
N THR A 102 -1.74 1.77 -1.57
CA THR A 102 -1.47 1.80 -0.14
C THR A 102 -1.61 3.19 0.49
N GLY A 103 -2.03 4.18 -0.30
CA GLY A 103 -2.38 5.53 0.14
C GLY A 103 -3.82 5.92 -0.22
N PRO A 104 -4.21 7.19 -0.03
CA PRO A 104 -5.49 7.73 -0.51
C PRO A 104 -5.73 7.49 -2.00
N LEU A 105 -6.91 7.00 -2.36
CA LEU A 105 -7.22 6.47 -3.68
C LEU A 105 -7.59 7.55 -4.74
N GLY A 106 -7.22 8.81 -4.49
CA GLY A 106 -7.51 9.94 -5.37
C GLY A 106 -6.87 9.85 -6.76
N ASN A 107 -5.70 9.21 -6.89
CA ASN A 107 -5.08 9.00 -8.19
C ASN A 107 -5.89 8.02 -9.07
N LEU A 108 -6.44 6.94 -8.46
CA LEU A 108 -7.28 5.97 -9.16
C LEU A 108 -8.61 6.61 -9.59
N ARG A 109 -9.23 7.41 -8.71
CA ARG A 109 -10.44 8.17 -9.05
C ARG A 109 -10.18 9.10 -10.22
N ALA A 110 -9.10 9.89 -10.15
CA ALA A 110 -8.76 10.83 -11.21
C ALA A 110 -8.37 10.13 -12.54
N ALA A 111 -7.79 8.93 -12.49
CA ALA A 111 -7.57 8.12 -13.69
C ALA A 111 -8.87 7.64 -14.32
N ALA A 112 -9.86 7.23 -13.51
CA ALA A 112 -11.19 6.87 -13.99
C ALA A 112 -11.99 8.06 -14.54
N GLU A 113 -11.71 9.29 -14.09
CA GLU A 113 -12.25 10.50 -14.69
C GLU A 113 -11.66 10.81 -16.06
N LEU A 114 -10.38 10.44 -16.30
CA LEU A 114 -9.72 10.59 -17.58
C LEU A 114 -10.13 9.51 -18.59
N ASP A 115 -10.32 8.28 -18.12
CA ASP A 115 -10.71 7.14 -18.93
C ASP A 115 -11.82 6.34 -18.23
N PRO A 116 -13.08 6.41 -18.71
CA PRO A 116 -14.20 5.66 -18.13
C PRO A 116 -14.02 4.14 -18.13
N GLU A 117 -13.19 3.59 -19.03
CA GLU A 117 -12.89 2.15 -19.10
C GLU A 117 -11.75 1.75 -18.16
N PHE A 118 -11.10 2.71 -17.47
CA PHE A 118 -9.93 2.47 -16.64
C PHE A 118 -10.12 1.32 -15.65
N ILE A 119 -11.18 1.38 -14.84
CA ILE A 119 -11.44 0.35 -13.82
C ILE A 119 -11.67 -1.03 -14.45
N GLY A 120 -12.44 -1.10 -15.55
CA GLY A 120 -12.72 -2.36 -16.25
C GLY A 120 -11.50 -2.98 -16.92
N ASN A 121 -10.51 -2.15 -17.26
CA ASN A 121 -9.26 -2.57 -17.87
C ASN A 121 -8.17 -2.96 -16.87
N VAL A 122 -8.35 -2.68 -15.57
CA VAL A 122 -7.42 -3.15 -14.51
C VAL A 122 -7.65 -4.64 -14.24
N GLN A 123 -6.58 -5.43 -14.22
CA GLN A 123 -6.65 -6.86 -13.90
C GLN A 123 -7.04 -7.11 -12.45
N HIS A 124 -6.40 -6.40 -11.53
CA HIS A 124 -6.57 -6.57 -10.10
C HIS A 124 -6.19 -5.30 -9.33
N ILE A 125 -6.98 -4.91 -8.35
CA ILE A 125 -6.60 -3.88 -7.39
C ILE A 125 -6.38 -4.54 -6.03
N ALA A 126 -5.14 -4.51 -5.54
CA ALA A 126 -4.81 -4.89 -4.17
C ALA A 126 -4.58 -3.61 -3.36
N CYS A 127 -5.39 -3.37 -2.35
CA CYS A 127 -5.31 -2.13 -1.58
C CYS A 127 -5.32 -2.37 -0.07
N MET A 128 -4.76 -1.38 0.66
CA MET A 128 -4.81 -1.32 2.13
C MET A 128 -5.69 -0.18 2.57
N GLY A 129 -6.56 -0.42 3.55
CA GLY A 129 -7.34 0.65 4.17
C GLY A 129 -8.61 0.16 4.85
N GLY A 130 -9.23 1.08 5.57
CA GLY A 130 -10.53 0.88 6.20
C GLY A 130 -10.53 0.15 7.52
N TYR A 131 -11.60 0.39 8.27
CA TYR A 131 -11.86 -0.17 9.59
C TYR A 131 -13.20 -0.89 9.66
N LEU A 132 -13.23 -2.07 10.25
CA LEU A 132 -14.47 -2.76 10.65
C LEU A 132 -15.07 -2.13 11.90
N HIS A 133 -14.24 -1.62 12.78
CA HIS A 133 -14.54 -0.88 13.99
C HIS A 133 -13.33 -0.02 14.35
N ALA A 134 -13.47 0.91 15.28
CA ALA A 134 -12.38 1.80 15.68
C ALA A 134 -11.09 1.02 16.01
N LEU A 135 -10.01 1.30 15.28
CA LEU A 135 -8.72 0.65 15.48
C LEU A 135 -8.04 1.21 16.72
N ARG A 136 -7.75 0.35 17.67
CA ARG A 136 -7.04 0.70 18.90
C ARG A 136 -5.74 -0.07 19.00
N ILE A 137 -4.64 0.66 19.20
CA ILE A 137 -3.32 0.08 19.46
C ILE A 137 -2.80 0.70 20.76
N GLY A 138 -2.53 -0.13 21.75
CA GLY A 138 -2.23 0.36 23.09
C GLY A 138 -3.39 1.22 23.63
N TYR A 139 -3.12 2.46 24.00
CA TYR A 139 -4.12 3.39 24.57
C TYR A 139 -4.74 4.32 23.51
N ARG A 140 -4.32 4.27 22.27
CA ARG A 140 -4.75 5.21 21.23
C ARG A 140 -5.67 4.57 20.21
N THR A 141 -6.63 5.37 19.74
CA THR A 141 -7.41 5.09 18.55
C THR A 141 -6.72 5.74 17.36
N PHE A 142 -6.54 4.97 16.30
CA PHE A 142 -5.95 5.44 15.06
C PHE A 142 -7.01 6.06 14.16
N PRO A 143 -6.73 7.21 13.53
CA PRO A 143 -7.52 7.64 12.39
C PRO A 143 -7.23 6.74 11.19
N GLU A 144 -8.21 6.52 10.37
CA GLU A 144 -8.03 5.92 9.05
C GLU A 144 -7.49 6.99 8.08
N LEU A 145 -6.56 6.65 7.20
CA LEU A 145 -5.89 7.61 6.33
C LEU A 145 -6.10 7.35 4.83
N ASN A 146 -6.28 6.09 4.42
CA ASN A 146 -6.27 5.71 3.02
C ASN A 146 -7.65 5.89 2.37
N LEU A 147 -8.66 5.18 2.87
CA LEU A 147 -10.02 5.31 2.32
C LEU A 147 -10.64 6.66 2.67
N SER A 148 -10.40 7.15 3.89
CA SER A 148 -10.90 8.47 4.32
C SER A 148 -10.18 9.64 3.65
N GLY A 149 -8.99 9.42 3.15
CA GLY A 149 -8.22 10.41 2.39
C GLY A 149 -8.89 10.81 1.07
N ASP A 150 -9.50 9.85 0.37
CA ASP A 150 -10.36 10.10 -0.81
C ASP A 150 -11.53 9.10 -0.82
N PRO A 151 -12.62 9.38 -0.07
CA PRO A 151 -13.78 8.48 0.06
C PRO A 151 -14.50 8.16 -1.26
N GLU A 152 -14.46 9.08 -2.22
CA GLU A 152 -15.03 8.86 -3.55
C GLU A 152 -14.20 7.88 -4.35
N GLY A 153 -12.86 8.00 -4.30
CA GLY A 153 -11.93 7.02 -4.85
C GLY A 153 -12.03 5.66 -4.16
N ALA A 154 -12.20 5.66 -2.84
CA ALA A 154 -12.44 4.45 -2.08
C ALA A 154 -13.74 3.78 -2.49
N TRP A 155 -14.83 4.52 -2.61
CA TRP A 155 -16.11 3.99 -3.07
C TRP A 155 -16.01 3.41 -4.48
N LEU A 156 -15.33 4.09 -5.41
CA LEU A 156 -15.07 3.61 -6.76
C LEU A 156 -14.37 2.24 -6.75
N VAL A 157 -13.27 2.12 -6.00
CA VAL A 157 -12.49 0.86 -5.90
C VAL A 157 -13.30 -0.25 -5.25
N LEU A 158 -14.04 0.04 -4.18
CA LEU A 158 -14.88 -0.95 -3.49
C LEU A 158 -16.06 -1.45 -4.35
N ASN A 159 -16.44 -0.71 -5.40
CA ASN A 159 -17.46 -1.11 -6.38
C ASN A 159 -16.86 -1.61 -7.72
N ALA A 160 -15.53 -1.63 -7.85
CA ALA A 160 -14.85 -2.07 -9.07
C ALA A 160 -15.20 -3.51 -9.53
N PRO A 161 -15.55 -4.47 -8.65
CA PRO A 161 -16.01 -5.79 -9.11
C PRO A 161 -17.25 -5.75 -10.00
N SER A 162 -18.13 -4.76 -9.85
CA SER A 162 -19.28 -4.56 -10.74
C SER A 162 -18.89 -4.15 -12.17
N HIS A 163 -17.66 -3.75 -12.38
CA HIS A 163 -17.04 -3.40 -13.66
C HIS A 163 -16.06 -4.47 -14.16
N GLY A 164 -16.02 -5.64 -13.53
CA GLY A 164 -15.17 -6.77 -13.93
C GLY A 164 -13.74 -6.74 -13.39
N CYS A 165 -13.37 -5.77 -12.55
CA CYS A 165 -12.07 -5.69 -11.92
C CYS A 165 -12.06 -6.49 -10.60
N SER A 166 -11.09 -7.40 -10.43
CA SER A 166 -10.90 -8.08 -9.15
C SER A 166 -10.33 -7.13 -8.10
N VAL A 167 -10.85 -7.19 -6.87
CA VAL A 167 -10.36 -6.35 -5.76
C VAL A 167 -10.04 -7.19 -4.54
N THR A 168 -8.87 -6.93 -3.95
CA THR A 168 -8.50 -7.43 -2.61
C THR A 168 -8.23 -6.25 -1.68
N LEU A 169 -8.96 -6.20 -0.58
CA LEU A 169 -8.82 -5.17 0.44
C LEU A 169 -8.23 -5.74 1.73
N MET A 170 -7.04 -5.29 2.10
CA MET A 170 -6.43 -5.57 3.40
C MET A 170 -6.84 -4.48 4.38
N ASN A 171 -7.85 -4.74 5.20
CA ASN A 171 -8.28 -3.80 6.22
C ASN A 171 -7.27 -3.70 7.36
N ALA A 172 -7.34 -2.62 8.16
CA ALA A 172 -6.38 -2.38 9.22
C ALA A 172 -6.32 -3.49 10.29
N HIS A 173 -7.39 -4.25 10.51
CA HIS A 173 -7.39 -5.29 11.53
C HIS A 173 -6.59 -6.53 11.12
N VAL A 174 -6.64 -6.95 9.86
CA VAL A 174 -5.81 -8.06 9.38
C VAL A 174 -4.34 -7.68 9.37
N CYS A 175 -4.01 -6.41 9.12
CA CYS A 175 -2.64 -5.93 9.11
C CYS A 175 -1.95 -6.02 10.49
N LEU A 176 -2.69 -6.01 11.58
CA LEU A 176 -2.14 -6.24 12.93
C LEU A 176 -1.49 -7.63 13.11
N GLN A 177 -1.74 -8.57 12.19
CA GLN A 177 -1.12 -9.89 12.20
C GLN A 177 0.30 -9.90 11.62
N ALA A 178 0.77 -8.77 11.06
CA ALA A 178 2.09 -8.62 10.44
C ALA A 178 2.97 -7.60 11.20
N PRO A 179 3.36 -7.86 12.47
CA PRO A 179 4.22 -6.95 13.21
C PRO A 179 5.68 -7.04 12.77
N PHE A 180 6.35 -5.89 12.68
CA PHE A 180 7.80 -5.78 12.59
C PHE A 180 8.37 -5.47 13.98
N ARG A 181 9.32 -6.30 14.45
CA ARG A 181 9.87 -6.26 15.81
C ARG A 181 11.38 -6.02 15.80
N TRP A 182 11.93 -5.69 16.96
CA TRP A 182 13.38 -5.51 17.15
C TRP A 182 14.23 -6.66 16.62
N ARG A 183 13.75 -7.91 16.74
CA ARG A 183 14.43 -9.09 16.21
C ARG A 183 14.52 -9.07 14.68
N ASP A 184 13.56 -8.47 14.00
CA ASP A 184 13.45 -8.45 12.54
C ASP A 184 14.48 -7.49 11.91
N LEU A 185 15.07 -6.57 12.68
CA LEU A 185 16.19 -5.73 12.25
C LEU A 185 17.44 -6.54 11.84
N ARG A 186 17.53 -7.81 12.26
CA ARG A 186 18.66 -8.69 11.89
C ARG A 186 18.62 -9.06 10.42
N SER A 187 17.45 -9.27 9.85
CA SER A 187 17.25 -9.67 8.45
C SER A 187 17.62 -8.57 7.45
N VAL A 188 17.57 -7.31 7.88
CA VAL A 188 17.91 -6.14 7.05
C VAL A 188 19.30 -5.56 7.38
N ARG A 189 20.19 -6.37 7.96
CA ARG A 189 21.56 -5.92 8.35
C ARG A 189 22.39 -5.47 7.15
N HIS A 190 22.20 -6.10 6.01
CA HIS A 190 22.89 -5.82 4.76
C HIS A 190 22.54 -4.47 4.15
N TRP A 191 21.41 -3.83 4.53
CA TRP A 191 21.03 -2.51 4.09
C TRP A 191 21.83 -1.36 4.72
N GLY A 192 22.77 -1.67 5.60
CA GLY A 192 23.63 -0.67 6.24
C GLY A 192 23.02 0.00 7.48
N SER A 193 23.82 0.85 8.12
CA SER A 193 23.42 1.50 9.36
C SER A 193 22.39 2.61 9.19
N PRO A 194 22.37 3.41 8.10
CA PRO A 194 21.36 4.45 7.93
C PRO A 194 19.94 3.90 7.88
N VAL A 195 19.68 2.88 7.06
CA VAL A 195 18.35 2.24 6.95
C VAL A 195 17.93 1.64 8.29
N ARG A 196 18.82 0.91 8.95
CA ARG A 196 18.52 0.35 10.27
C ARG A 196 18.24 1.41 11.33
N LYS A 197 18.90 2.57 11.24
CA LYS A 197 18.63 3.71 12.13
C LYS A 197 17.21 4.22 11.93
N ILE A 198 16.72 4.35 10.69
CA ILE A 198 15.35 4.74 10.38
C ILE A 198 14.36 3.76 11.02
N LEU A 199 14.51 2.46 10.72
CA LEU A 199 13.62 1.43 11.26
C LEU A 199 13.63 1.38 12.79
N ARG A 200 14.79 1.53 13.41
CA ARG A 200 14.90 1.62 14.88
C ARG A 200 14.22 2.87 15.43
N THR A 201 14.41 4.01 14.76
CA THR A 201 13.77 5.26 15.17
C THR A 201 12.26 5.14 15.09
N TRP A 202 11.75 4.51 14.03
CA TRP A 202 10.31 4.26 13.88
C TRP A 202 9.79 3.28 14.93
N LEU A 203 10.49 2.16 15.21
CA LEU A 203 10.14 1.24 16.30
C LEU A 203 10.01 1.97 17.65
N VAL A 204 10.95 2.88 17.95
CA VAL A 204 10.89 3.68 19.18
C VAL A 204 9.74 4.69 19.13
N ALA A 205 9.60 5.41 18.03
CA ALA A 205 8.57 6.44 17.87
C ALA A 205 7.17 5.83 17.94
N PHE A 206 6.96 4.72 17.24
CA PHE A 206 5.69 3.99 17.24
C PHE A 206 5.37 3.47 18.64
N GLY A 207 6.32 2.80 19.28
CA GLY A 207 6.15 2.28 20.65
C GLY A 207 5.87 3.38 21.67
N TRP A 208 6.51 4.55 21.54
CA TRP A 208 6.25 5.71 22.40
C TRP A 208 4.90 6.37 22.07
N LEU A 209 4.57 6.54 20.78
CA LEU A 209 3.31 7.14 20.33
C LEU A 209 2.10 6.29 20.74
N TYR A 210 2.23 4.98 20.75
CA TYR A 210 1.15 4.03 21.00
C TYR A 210 1.30 3.25 22.31
N CYS A 211 2.09 3.80 23.25
CA CYS A 211 2.14 3.36 24.64
C CYS A 211 2.41 1.85 24.85
N GLY A 212 3.64 1.45 24.66
CA GLY A 212 4.11 0.13 25.11
C GLY A 212 3.99 -0.99 24.06
N VAL A 213 3.68 -0.65 22.82
CA VAL A 213 3.75 -1.62 21.72
C VAL A 213 5.19 -1.64 21.20
N PRO A 214 5.99 -2.72 21.41
CA PRO A 214 7.40 -2.77 21.01
C PRO A 214 7.60 -3.19 19.55
N GLU A 215 6.64 -2.83 18.69
CA GLU A 215 6.55 -3.24 17.29
C GLU A 215 5.80 -2.19 16.50
N PHE A 216 5.97 -2.17 15.18
CA PHE A 216 5.05 -1.51 14.25
C PHE A 216 4.50 -2.55 13.26
N TYR A 217 3.50 -2.19 12.50
CA TYR A 217 2.82 -3.12 11.61
C TYR A 217 3.17 -2.84 10.15
N LEU A 218 3.22 -3.91 9.37
CA LEU A 218 3.58 -3.89 7.94
C LEU A 218 2.29 -3.80 7.11
N TRP A 219 1.58 -2.66 7.25
CA TRP A 219 0.25 -2.46 6.66
C TRP A 219 0.24 -2.74 5.16
N ASP A 220 1.14 -2.11 4.41
CA ASP A 220 1.16 -2.06 2.96
C ASP A 220 1.80 -3.30 2.33
N LEU A 221 2.48 -4.08 3.12
CA LEU A 221 3.10 -5.34 2.67
C LEU A 221 2.10 -6.48 2.50
N LEU A 222 0.95 -6.43 3.20
CA LEU A 222 -0.06 -7.47 3.04
C LEU A 222 -0.63 -7.51 1.62
N PRO A 223 -1.16 -6.41 1.06
CA PRO A 223 -1.66 -6.43 -0.31
C PRO A 223 -0.54 -6.70 -1.33
N ALA A 224 0.70 -6.26 -1.08
CA ALA A 224 1.83 -6.55 -1.95
C ALA A 224 2.18 -8.05 -2.00
N VAL A 225 2.21 -8.72 -0.84
CA VAL A 225 2.45 -10.18 -0.76
C VAL A 225 1.27 -10.95 -1.36
N TYR A 226 0.04 -10.48 -1.17
CA TYR A 226 -1.14 -11.11 -1.74
C TYR A 226 -1.05 -11.26 -3.26
N LEU A 227 -0.53 -10.27 -3.97
CA LEU A 227 -0.38 -10.31 -5.44
C LEU A 227 0.38 -11.55 -5.93
N SER A 228 1.40 -12.00 -5.19
CA SER A 228 2.20 -13.19 -5.58
C SER A 228 1.80 -14.46 -4.82
N TYR A 229 1.20 -14.33 -3.64
CA TYR A 229 0.90 -15.46 -2.74
C TYR A 229 -0.50 -15.37 -2.14
N PRO A 230 -1.57 -15.35 -2.97
CA PRO A 230 -2.94 -15.25 -2.45
C PRO A 230 -3.30 -16.40 -1.49
N ALA A 231 -2.76 -17.60 -1.71
CA ALA A 231 -2.98 -18.76 -0.85
C ALA A 231 -2.45 -18.63 0.59
N LEU A 232 -1.67 -17.59 0.91
CA LEU A 232 -1.26 -17.29 2.28
C LEU A 232 -2.36 -16.60 3.10
N PHE A 233 -3.42 -16.20 2.46
CA PHE A 233 -4.50 -15.45 3.08
C PHE A 233 -5.80 -16.24 3.02
N GLU A 234 -6.60 -16.09 4.06
CA GLU A 234 -7.94 -16.66 4.07
C GLU A 234 -8.82 -15.94 3.04
N GLU A 235 -9.45 -16.68 2.17
CA GLU A 235 -10.44 -16.11 1.26
C GLU A 235 -11.68 -15.71 2.04
N ASN A 236 -12.13 -14.49 1.85
CA ASN A 236 -13.33 -13.96 2.47
C ASN A 236 -14.02 -12.99 1.51
N LEU A 237 -14.98 -13.51 0.76
CA LEU A 237 -15.74 -12.74 -0.23
C LEU A 237 -16.81 -11.90 0.46
N VAL A 238 -16.79 -10.61 0.20
CA VAL A 238 -17.74 -9.66 0.76
C VAL A 238 -18.28 -8.71 -0.30
N ARG A 239 -19.53 -8.30 -0.12
CA ARG A 239 -20.10 -7.14 -0.84
C ARG A 239 -20.08 -5.95 0.10
N MET A 240 -19.46 -4.85 -0.34
CA MET A 240 -19.33 -3.66 0.48
C MET A 240 -20.60 -2.82 0.42
N GLN A 241 -21.16 -2.48 1.58
CA GLN A 241 -22.33 -1.61 1.73
C GLN A 241 -21.97 -0.21 2.26
N SER A 242 -20.67 0.09 2.39
CA SER A 242 -20.22 1.42 2.82
C SER A 242 -20.61 2.48 1.80
N THR A 243 -21.20 3.56 2.28
CA THR A 243 -21.44 4.78 1.49
C THR A 243 -20.20 5.66 1.48
N VAL A 244 -20.17 6.68 0.62
CA VAL A 244 -19.09 7.69 0.63
C VAL A 244 -18.98 8.36 2.02
N GLU A 245 -20.13 8.63 2.68
CA GLU A 245 -20.17 9.20 4.03
C GLU A 245 -19.53 8.26 5.08
N ASP A 246 -19.80 6.96 5.01
CA ASP A 246 -19.14 5.98 5.89
C ASP A 246 -17.61 5.99 5.68
N LEU A 247 -17.18 6.10 4.42
CA LEU A 247 -15.78 6.10 4.04
C LEU A 247 -15.04 7.40 4.42
N GLU A 248 -15.73 8.49 4.75
CA GLU A 248 -15.12 9.69 5.34
C GLU A 248 -14.43 9.40 6.68
N SER A 249 -14.86 8.37 7.37
CA SER A 249 -14.19 7.84 8.57
C SER A 249 -13.43 6.53 8.31
N GLY A 250 -13.39 6.05 7.07
CA GLY A 250 -12.82 4.76 6.70
C GLY A 250 -13.62 3.55 7.21
N THR A 251 -14.91 3.75 7.52
CA THR A 251 -15.76 2.68 8.06
C THR A 251 -16.20 1.71 6.96
N LEU A 252 -15.87 0.44 7.15
CA LEU A 252 -16.26 -0.66 6.27
C LEU A 252 -17.52 -1.35 6.80
N LYS A 253 -18.47 -1.60 5.90
CA LYS A 253 -19.72 -2.35 6.17
C LYS A 253 -19.80 -3.55 5.21
N PRO A 254 -18.97 -4.60 5.42
CA PRO A 254 -18.99 -5.77 4.59
C PRO A 254 -20.20 -6.68 4.90
N VAL A 255 -20.73 -7.32 3.87
CA VAL A 255 -21.68 -8.43 3.97
C VAL A 255 -21.08 -9.62 3.25
N GLU A 256 -20.91 -10.72 3.96
CA GLU A 256 -20.40 -11.97 3.39
C GLU A 256 -21.32 -12.46 2.26
N VAL A 257 -20.69 -12.93 1.19
CA VAL A 257 -21.37 -13.45 0.01
C VAL A 257 -20.61 -14.68 -0.51
N THR A 258 -21.26 -15.47 -1.34
CA THR A 258 -20.66 -16.67 -1.95
C THR A 258 -20.49 -16.55 -3.46
N ASP A 259 -20.93 -15.42 -4.04
CA ASP A 259 -20.99 -15.19 -5.47
C ASP A 259 -20.43 -13.80 -5.84
N GLU A 260 -19.98 -13.68 -7.07
CA GLU A 260 -19.52 -12.40 -7.67
C GLU A 260 -20.74 -11.54 -8.14
N PRO A 261 -20.61 -10.22 -8.22
CA PRO A 261 -19.39 -9.45 -7.94
C PRO A 261 -19.13 -9.26 -6.44
N ALA A 262 -17.90 -9.51 -6.04
CA ALA A 262 -17.47 -9.43 -4.63
C ALA A 262 -16.01 -8.93 -4.51
N ILE A 263 -15.68 -8.42 -3.34
CA ILE A 263 -14.31 -8.08 -2.93
C ILE A 263 -13.77 -9.23 -2.10
N ASN A 264 -12.54 -9.64 -2.31
CA ASN A 264 -11.86 -10.46 -1.33
C ASN A 264 -11.30 -9.57 -0.21
N MET A 265 -11.78 -9.78 1.02
CA MET A 265 -11.31 -9.06 2.21
C MET A 265 -10.81 -10.06 3.26
N PRO A 266 -9.58 -10.55 3.14
CA PRO A 266 -9.03 -11.56 4.03
C PRO A 266 -9.10 -11.14 5.51
N ALA A 267 -9.53 -12.05 6.36
CA ALA A 267 -9.58 -11.83 7.80
C ALA A 267 -8.30 -12.33 8.51
N ARG A 268 -7.52 -13.18 7.83
CA ARG A 268 -6.40 -13.85 8.46
C ARG A 268 -5.26 -14.18 7.49
N ILE A 269 -4.02 -14.06 7.99
CA ILE A 269 -2.83 -14.65 7.37
C ILE A 269 -2.76 -16.12 7.84
N LEU A 270 -2.84 -17.05 6.91
CA LEU A 270 -2.89 -18.50 7.22
C LEU A 270 -1.54 -19.02 7.73
N ASP A 271 -0.44 -18.48 7.22
CA ASP A 271 0.93 -18.82 7.66
C ASP A 271 1.77 -17.55 7.86
N PRO A 272 1.73 -16.93 9.06
CA PRO A 272 2.49 -15.73 9.37
C PRO A 272 4.02 -15.93 9.31
N GLU A 273 4.53 -17.12 9.58
CA GLU A 273 5.98 -17.38 9.51
C GLU A 273 6.43 -17.45 8.03
N ARG A 274 5.65 -18.10 7.17
CA ARG A 274 5.91 -18.10 5.73
C ARG A 274 5.77 -16.71 5.12
N PHE A 275 4.77 -15.93 5.54
CA PHE A 275 4.64 -14.52 5.15
C PHE A 275 5.92 -13.75 5.46
N LYS A 276 6.44 -13.84 6.69
CA LYS A 276 7.70 -13.20 7.07
C LYS A 276 8.90 -13.70 6.28
N ALA A 277 9.00 -15.01 6.05
CA ALA A 277 10.10 -15.59 5.29
C ALA A 277 10.14 -15.02 3.85
N ILE A 278 9.00 -14.88 3.19
CA ILE A 278 8.87 -14.29 1.86
C ILE A 278 9.37 -12.83 1.84
N LEU A 279 9.01 -12.03 2.84
CA LEU A 279 9.52 -10.66 2.95
C LEU A 279 11.04 -10.64 3.07
N MET A 280 11.60 -11.47 3.95
CA MET A 280 13.04 -11.54 4.18
C MET A 280 13.79 -12.03 2.93
N GLU A 281 13.25 -13.01 2.21
CA GLU A 281 13.79 -13.51 0.94
C GLU A 281 13.84 -12.42 -0.13
N ALA A 282 12.78 -11.61 -0.27
CA ALA A 282 12.73 -10.50 -1.20
C ALA A 282 13.72 -9.38 -0.79
N TRP A 283 13.66 -8.94 0.45
CA TRP A 283 14.54 -7.89 0.97
C TRP A 283 16.03 -8.27 0.91
N ALA A 284 16.38 -9.55 1.04
CA ALA A 284 17.75 -10.02 0.91
C ALA A 284 18.37 -9.79 -0.48
N ARG A 285 17.55 -9.59 -1.51
CA ARG A 285 18.00 -9.35 -2.89
C ARG A 285 18.21 -7.87 -3.20
N VAL A 286 17.81 -6.97 -2.31
CA VAL A 286 17.93 -5.52 -2.51
C VAL A 286 19.15 -5.01 -1.73
N THR A 287 20.00 -4.25 -2.41
CA THR A 287 21.18 -3.60 -1.83
C THR A 287 21.10 -2.09 -2.01
N PHE A 288 21.65 -1.35 -1.05
CA PHE A 288 21.75 0.10 -1.13
C PHE A 288 23.13 0.50 -1.63
N GLU A 289 23.16 1.35 -2.64
CA GLU A 289 24.38 1.95 -3.22
C GLU A 289 24.69 3.30 -2.54
N SER A 290 23.68 4.00 -2.07
CA SER A 290 23.76 5.28 -1.35
C SER A 290 22.62 5.41 -0.34
N TYR A 291 22.51 6.57 0.33
CA TYR A 291 21.52 6.79 1.38
C TYR A 291 20.98 8.23 1.35
N THR A 292 20.71 8.77 0.17
CA THR A 292 20.25 10.15 -0.02
C THR A 292 18.84 10.38 0.51
N PHE A 293 18.04 9.32 0.62
CA PHE A 293 16.68 9.38 1.17
C PHE A 293 16.65 9.63 2.70
N VAL A 294 17.80 9.51 3.37
CA VAL A 294 17.96 9.74 4.82
C VAL A 294 18.36 11.19 5.14
N GLU A 295 18.85 11.91 4.13
CA GLU A 295 19.28 13.31 4.23
C GLU A 295 18.08 14.27 4.05
#